data_dad770545b56779cdcbbcac89519aeb6
#
_entry.id   dad770545b56779cdcbbcac89519aeb6
#
_cell.length_a   1.000
_cell.length_b   1.000
_cell.length_c   1.000
_cell.angle_alpha   90.00
_cell.angle_beta   90.00
_cell.angle_gamma   90.00
#
_symmetry.space_group_name_H-M   'P 1'
#
loop_
_entity.id
_entity.type
_entity.pdbx_description
1 polymer ?
#
loop_
_entity_poly.entity_id
_entity_poly.type
_entity_poly.pdbx_seq_one_letter_code
_entity_poly.pdbx_strand_id
1 'polypeptide(L)'
;MKYVRLGRSGPKVSAVGLGFWEVGSRSWGGDPSLAHDLVREAHASGINLFDTAEVYGNGRSEEALGAAVRKLGLRDEVVVATKVAGFRPSGYFIVKGAAASARRLGFAPTLLQLHWPPPAWIPLCAAVRGLEDALRAGLAEYIGVSNFPGDMLERANACLRKAELVSDQVEYSLAYRTPELDVVPRARSLGASIIAYSPLAKGALAGARPSAAAQRLDRRFSAASRDGDLQEALRSVAARLGVTAAQVALAWLVDRGAVPIPGTRRPERVRELAGAADVKLSEADRELLDRASAKYVTAWGRKYGNLRALRYVPCGLQYAAIKLMGGA
;
A
#
# COMPACT_ATOMS: atom_id res chain seq x y z
N MET A 1 -2.05 -15.24 13.49
CA MET A 1 -1.84 -13.86 12.93
C MET A 1 -1.13 -12.96 13.94
N LYS A 2 -0.01 -12.37 13.56
CA LYS A 2 0.73 -11.38 14.35
C LYS A 2 0.16 -9.97 14.12
N TYR A 3 0.16 -9.12 15.15
CA TYR A 3 -0.28 -7.72 15.07
C TYR A 3 0.88 -6.79 15.43
N VAL A 4 0.96 -5.65 14.73
CA VAL A 4 1.97 -4.61 14.91
C VAL A 4 1.30 -3.24 15.03
N ARG A 5 1.95 -2.28 15.67
CA ARG A 5 1.48 -0.89 15.70
C ARG A 5 2.03 -0.13 14.50
N LEU A 6 1.18 0.62 13.81
CA LEU A 6 1.63 1.54 12.76
C LEU A 6 2.21 2.81 13.42
N GLY A 7 3.49 3.05 13.16
CA GLY A 7 4.19 4.17 13.77
C GLY A 7 4.27 4.05 15.29
N ARG A 8 4.55 5.17 15.96
CA ARG A 8 4.62 5.22 17.43
C ARG A 8 3.25 5.23 18.08
N SER A 9 2.32 6.01 17.52
CA SER A 9 1.01 6.28 18.10
C SER A 9 -0.17 5.70 17.30
N GLY A 10 0.06 5.13 16.13
CA GLY A 10 -0.98 4.69 15.22
C GLY A 10 -1.74 3.43 15.67
N PRO A 11 -2.67 2.95 14.84
CA PRO A 11 -3.51 1.81 15.18
C PRO A 11 -2.72 0.50 15.21
N LYS A 12 -3.25 -0.48 15.94
CA LYS A 12 -2.77 -1.87 15.92
C LYS A 12 -3.36 -2.59 14.72
N VAL A 13 -2.49 -3.06 13.81
CA VAL A 13 -2.88 -3.73 12.57
C VAL A 13 -2.30 -5.13 12.49
N SER A 14 -2.94 -6.00 11.71
CA SER A 14 -2.37 -7.28 11.32
C SER A 14 -1.06 -7.08 10.54
N ALA A 15 -0.08 -7.95 10.76
CA ALA A 15 1.23 -7.85 10.11
C ALA A 15 1.17 -7.98 8.57
N VAL A 16 0.04 -8.50 8.05
CA VAL A 16 -0.32 -8.50 6.63
C VAL A 16 -1.70 -7.87 6.52
N GLY A 17 -1.85 -6.85 5.67
CA GLY A 17 -3.14 -6.25 5.34
C GLY A 17 -3.69 -6.75 4.00
N LEU A 18 -4.78 -6.18 3.52
CA LEU A 18 -5.38 -6.48 2.22
C LEU A 18 -5.62 -5.21 1.40
N GLY A 19 -5.06 -5.16 0.17
CA GLY A 19 -5.25 -4.07 -0.77
C GLY A 19 -6.49 -4.24 -1.64
N PHE A 20 -7.26 -3.16 -1.82
CA PHE A 20 -8.50 -3.13 -2.60
C PHE A 20 -8.36 -2.43 -3.96
N TRP A 21 -7.14 -2.20 -4.42
CA TRP A 21 -6.92 -1.61 -5.74
C TRP A 21 -7.52 -2.46 -6.87
N GLU A 22 -7.29 -3.77 -6.83
CA GLU A 22 -7.79 -4.70 -7.86
C GLU A 22 -9.33 -4.79 -7.88
N VAL A 23 -10.00 -4.54 -6.76
CA VAL A 23 -11.47 -4.58 -6.65
C VAL A 23 -12.11 -3.40 -7.38
N GLY A 24 -11.55 -2.20 -7.29
CA GLY A 24 -12.08 -0.99 -7.94
C GLY A 24 -11.61 -0.79 -9.37
N SER A 25 -10.43 -1.29 -9.73
CA SER A 25 -9.75 -0.96 -10.98
C SER A 25 -10.24 -1.77 -12.17
N ARG A 26 -10.78 -1.07 -13.19
CA ARG A 26 -11.19 -1.70 -14.46
C ARG A 26 -10.01 -2.31 -15.24
N SER A 27 -8.83 -1.69 -15.17
CA SER A 27 -7.63 -2.18 -15.87
C SER A 27 -7.16 -3.55 -15.38
N TRP A 28 -7.59 -3.94 -14.17
CA TRP A 28 -7.36 -5.25 -13.59
C TRP A 28 -8.57 -6.19 -13.67
N GLY A 29 -9.64 -5.78 -14.36
CA GLY A 29 -10.89 -6.52 -14.39
C GLY A 29 -11.57 -6.55 -13.03
N GLY A 30 -11.51 -5.43 -12.31
CA GLY A 30 -12.03 -5.30 -10.95
C GLY A 30 -13.54 -5.52 -10.90
N ASP A 31 -13.95 -6.26 -9.87
CA ASP A 31 -15.35 -6.55 -9.55
C ASP A 31 -15.65 -6.12 -8.11
N PRO A 32 -16.35 -5.00 -7.91
CA PRO A 32 -16.73 -4.52 -6.59
C PRO A 32 -17.59 -5.50 -5.78
N SER A 33 -18.30 -6.43 -6.43
CA SER A 33 -19.14 -7.43 -5.75
C SER A 33 -18.33 -8.39 -4.88
N LEU A 34 -17.05 -8.60 -5.20
CA LEU A 34 -16.12 -9.44 -4.42
C LEU A 34 -15.76 -8.85 -3.07
N ALA A 35 -15.99 -7.56 -2.83
CA ALA A 35 -15.55 -6.87 -1.62
C ALA A 35 -16.09 -7.51 -0.34
N HIS A 36 -17.35 -7.93 -0.35
CA HIS A 36 -18.00 -8.57 0.81
C HIS A 36 -17.27 -9.86 1.22
N ASP A 37 -17.02 -10.74 0.25
CA ASP A 37 -16.39 -12.03 0.52
C ASP A 37 -14.91 -11.87 0.87
N LEU A 38 -14.21 -10.93 0.23
CA LEU A 38 -12.81 -10.61 0.55
C LEU A 38 -12.68 -10.09 1.97
N VAL A 39 -13.55 -9.16 2.42
CA VAL A 39 -13.53 -8.63 3.80
C VAL A 39 -13.86 -9.72 4.79
N ARG A 40 -14.89 -10.55 4.54
CA ARG A 40 -15.27 -11.66 5.41
C ARG A 40 -14.14 -12.65 5.60
N GLU A 41 -13.53 -13.14 4.51
CA GLU A 41 -12.43 -14.11 4.55
C GLU A 41 -11.17 -13.50 5.20
N ALA A 42 -10.90 -12.22 4.96
CA ALA A 42 -9.77 -11.51 5.56
C ALA A 42 -9.94 -11.40 7.08
N HIS A 43 -11.09 -10.93 7.53
CA HIS A 43 -11.39 -10.82 8.95
C HIS A 43 -11.36 -12.18 9.65
N ALA A 44 -11.99 -13.22 9.06
CA ALA A 44 -11.94 -14.59 9.57
C ALA A 44 -10.51 -15.17 9.63
N SER A 45 -9.58 -14.66 8.80
CA SER A 45 -8.16 -15.02 8.80
C SER A 45 -7.31 -14.13 9.73
N GLY A 46 -7.93 -13.19 10.48
CA GLY A 46 -7.29 -12.29 11.41
C GLY A 46 -6.67 -11.04 10.76
N ILE A 47 -6.95 -10.76 9.47
CA ILE A 47 -6.57 -9.50 8.83
C ILE A 47 -7.56 -8.42 9.27
N ASN A 48 -7.04 -7.33 9.84
CA ASN A 48 -7.84 -6.17 10.21
C ASN A 48 -7.45 -4.88 9.44
N LEU A 49 -6.39 -4.88 8.62
CA LEU A 49 -5.98 -3.73 7.82
C LEU A 49 -6.48 -3.87 6.37
N PHE A 50 -7.31 -2.93 5.93
CA PHE A 50 -7.82 -2.82 4.57
C PHE A 50 -7.39 -1.50 3.94
N ASP A 51 -6.78 -1.55 2.76
CA ASP A 51 -6.26 -0.37 2.07
C ASP A 51 -7.00 -0.08 0.76
N THR A 52 -7.46 1.15 0.60
CA THR A 52 -8.12 1.66 -0.60
C THR A 52 -7.62 3.06 -0.97
N ALA A 53 -8.25 3.73 -1.93
CA ALA A 53 -7.99 5.14 -2.29
C ALA A 53 -9.15 5.75 -3.09
N GLU A 54 -9.30 7.08 -3.04
CA GLU A 54 -10.31 7.82 -3.80
C GLU A 54 -10.16 7.65 -5.32
N VAL A 55 -8.93 7.40 -5.80
CA VAL A 55 -8.66 7.22 -7.23
C VAL A 55 -8.91 5.80 -7.72
N TYR A 56 -9.04 4.81 -6.84
CA TYR A 56 -9.27 3.43 -7.25
C TYR A 56 -10.69 3.25 -7.78
N GLY A 57 -10.77 3.06 -9.09
CA GLY A 57 -12.04 2.98 -9.79
C GLY A 57 -12.93 4.24 -9.63
N ASN A 58 -12.33 5.44 -9.44
CA ASN A 58 -13.05 6.69 -9.17
C ASN A 58 -13.95 6.60 -7.91
N GLY A 59 -13.42 6.01 -6.84
CA GLY A 59 -14.11 5.85 -5.56
C GLY A 59 -14.91 4.57 -5.38
N ARG A 60 -15.12 3.78 -6.44
CA ARG A 60 -15.85 2.49 -6.36
C ARG A 60 -15.22 1.51 -5.38
N SER A 61 -13.87 1.52 -5.25
CA SER A 61 -13.18 0.71 -4.27
C SER A 61 -13.55 1.11 -2.83
N GLU A 62 -13.63 2.42 -2.53
CA GLU A 62 -14.07 2.90 -1.22
C GLU A 62 -15.54 2.56 -0.94
N GLU A 63 -16.43 2.73 -1.94
CA GLU A 63 -17.85 2.37 -1.83
C GLU A 63 -18.03 0.89 -1.53
N ALA A 64 -17.35 0.01 -2.28
CA ALA A 64 -17.43 -1.44 -2.11
C ALA A 64 -16.89 -1.90 -0.76
N LEU A 65 -15.71 -1.40 -0.37
CA LEU A 65 -15.11 -1.71 0.94
C LEU A 65 -15.99 -1.22 2.08
N GLY A 66 -16.46 0.04 2.01
CA GLY A 66 -17.33 0.62 3.04
C GLY A 66 -18.65 -0.12 3.19
N ALA A 67 -19.28 -0.51 2.07
CA ALA A 67 -20.50 -1.32 2.08
C ALA A 67 -20.26 -2.70 2.72
N ALA A 68 -19.14 -3.37 2.38
CA ALA A 68 -18.80 -4.67 2.94
C ALA A 68 -18.58 -4.60 4.45
N VAL A 69 -17.77 -3.63 4.91
CA VAL A 69 -17.48 -3.43 6.34
C VAL A 69 -18.75 -3.16 7.15
N ARG A 70 -19.63 -2.27 6.65
CA ARG A 70 -20.91 -1.98 7.33
C ARG A 70 -21.85 -3.18 7.35
N LYS A 71 -21.99 -3.88 6.22
CA LYS A 71 -22.88 -5.06 6.10
C LYS A 71 -22.45 -6.20 7.04
N LEU A 72 -21.15 -6.34 7.27
CA LEU A 72 -20.59 -7.35 8.17
C LEU A 72 -20.53 -6.88 9.64
N GLY A 73 -20.85 -5.61 9.94
CA GLY A 73 -20.80 -5.06 11.30
C GLY A 73 -19.39 -4.87 11.85
N LEU A 74 -18.36 -4.77 10.99
CA LEU A 74 -16.95 -4.82 11.38
C LEU A 74 -16.30 -3.44 11.61
N ARG A 75 -17.10 -2.34 11.64
CA ARG A 75 -16.52 -0.98 11.67
C ARG A 75 -15.50 -0.76 12.78
N ASP A 76 -15.75 -1.28 13.97
CA ASP A 76 -14.92 -1.08 15.16
C ASP A 76 -13.82 -2.15 15.31
N GLU A 77 -13.82 -3.17 14.46
CA GLU A 77 -12.87 -4.28 14.50
C GLU A 77 -11.75 -4.14 13.44
N VAL A 78 -11.92 -3.24 12.46
CA VAL A 78 -11.01 -3.11 11.34
C VAL A 78 -10.41 -1.71 11.22
N VAL A 79 -9.21 -1.66 10.67
CA VAL A 79 -8.49 -0.45 10.30
C VAL A 79 -8.66 -0.23 8.80
N VAL A 80 -9.41 0.78 8.41
CA VAL A 80 -9.56 1.17 7.00
C VAL A 80 -8.63 2.33 6.69
N ALA A 81 -7.67 2.08 5.79
CA ALA A 81 -6.78 3.08 5.24
C ALA A 81 -7.29 3.53 3.86
N THR A 82 -7.40 4.84 3.65
CA THR A 82 -7.65 5.41 2.33
C THR A 82 -6.68 6.53 2.00
N LYS A 83 -6.73 7.02 0.76
CA LYS A 83 -5.79 8.02 0.27
C LYS A 83 -6.51 9.11 -0.51
N VAL A 84 -6.12 10.36 -0.27
CA VAL A 84 -6.47 11.51 -1.11
C VAL A 84 -5.33 11.84 -2.06
N ALA A 85 -5.67 12.23 -3.29
CA ALA A 85 -4.68 12.46 -4.33
C ALA A 85 -3.79 13.69 -4.06
N GLY A 86 -2.49 13.56 -4.36
CA GLY A 86 -1.53 14.65 -4.17
C GLY A 86 -1.73 15.87 -5.06
N PHE A 87 -2.51 15.78 -6.14
CA PHE A 87 -2.78 16.92 -7.03
C PHE A 87 -3.73 17.97 -6.45
N ARG A 88 -4.26 17.78 -5.25
CA ARG A 88 -5.16 18.74 -4.62
C ARG A 88 -4.44 20.04 -4.31
N PRO A 89 -4.95 21.20 -4.78
CA PRO A 89 -4.18 22.45 -4.84
C PRO A 89 -3.97 23.14 -3.50
N SER A 90 -4.65 22.72 -2.44
CA SER A 90 -4.47 23.26 -1.09
C SER A 90 -4.98 22.33 0.00
N GLY A 91 -4.68 22.62 1.27
CA GLY A 91 -5.21 21.92 2.43
C GLY A 91 -6.73 21.85 2.45
N TYR A 92 -7.42 22.92 2.05
CA TYR A 92 -8.88 22.92 1.92
C TYR A 92 -9.40 21.81 0.98
N PHE A 93 -8.76 21.59 -0.16
CA PHE A 93 -9.16 20.54 -1.08
C PHE A 93 -8.77 19.15 -0.58
N ILE A 94 -7.73 19.03 0.27
CA ILE A 94 -7.42 17.78 0.99
C ILE A 94 -8.58 17.44 1.93
N VAL A 95 -9.04 18.38 2.76
CA VAL A 95 -10.19 18.19 3.65
C VAL A 95 -11.46 17.81 2.87
N LYS A 96 -11.74 18.51 1.75
CA LYS A 96 -12.86 18.11 0.86
C LYS A 96 -12.73 16.69 0.32
N GLY A 97 -11.52 16.27 -0.04
CA GLY A 97 -11.24 14.92 -0.47
C GLY A 97 -11.50 13.91 0.63
N ALA A 98 -11.00 14.16 1.84
CA ALA A 98 -11.24 13.34 3.02
C ALA A 98 -12.73 13.18 3.33
N ALA A 99 -13.48 14.28 3.31
CA ALA A 99 -14.94 14.26 3.48
C ALA A 99 -15.67 13.46 2.38
N ALA A 100 -15.19 13.53 1.14
CA ALA A 100 -15.73 12.72 0.04
C ALA A 100 -15.43 11.24 0.22
N SER A 101 -14.21 10.88 0.65
CA SER A 101 -13.83 9.49 0.99
C SER A 101 -14.66 8.95 2.14
N ALA A 102 -14.86 9.72 3.21
CA ALA A 102 -15.71 9.32 4.34
C ALA A 102 -17.16 9.08 3.90
N ARG A 103 -17.72 9.91 2.99
CA ARG A 103 -19.06 9.67 2.44
C ARG A 103 -19.13 8.37 1.62
N ARG A 104 -18.14 8.06 0.78
CA ARG A 104 -18.12 6.81 -0.02
C ARG A 104 -17.96 5.57 0.87
N LEU A 105 -17.09 5.63 1.86
CA LEU A 105 -16.94 4.58 2.87
C LEU A 105 -18.20 4.44 3.74
N GLY A 106 -18.92 5.55 4.01
CA GLY A 106 -20.03 5.64 4.96
C GLY A 106 -19.59 5.80 6.42
N PHE A 107 -18.30 6.04 6.64
CA PHE A 107 -17.66 6.35 7.94
C PHE A 107 -16.31 7.04 7.72
N ALA A 108 -15.78 7.70 8.73
CA ALA A 108 -14.42 8.25 8.69
C ALA A 108 -13.38 7.11 8.65
N PRO A 109 -12.42 7.11 7.70
CA PRO A 109 -11.36 6.11 7.67
C PRO A 109 -10.50 6.20 8.94
N THR A 110 -9.92 5.08 9.36
CA THR A 110 -8.97 5.06 10.48
C THR A 110 -7.66 5.76 10.08
N LEU A 111 -7.15 5.52 8.87
CA LEU A 111 -5.93 6.12 8.35
C LEU A 111 -6.19 6.85 7.04
N LEU A 112 -5.91 8.16 7.01
CA LEU A 112 -5.93 8.98 5.80
C LEU A 112 -4.51 9.28 5.32
N GLN A 113 -4.22 8.99 4.05
CA GLN A 113 -2.90 9.19 3.48
C GLN A 113 -2.92 10.19 2.32
N LEU A 114 -1.86 10.98 2.14
CA LEU A 114 -1.62 11.70 0.89
C LEU A 114 -1.00 10.72 -0.11
N HIS A 115 -1.70 10.45 -1.21
CA HIS A 115 -1.39 9.32 -2.11
C HIS A 115 -0.04 9.43 -2.84
N TRP A 116 0.42 10.66 -3.09
CA TRP A 116 1.75 11.00 -3.62
C TRP A 116 2.08 12.44 -3.27
N PRO A 117 3.37 12.82 -3.35
CA PRO A 117 3.78 14.19 -3.09
C PRO A 117 3.02 15.22 -3.94
N PRO A 118 2.70 16.39 -3.39
CA PRO A 118 2.00 17.44 -4.14
C PRO A 118 2.87 17.92 -5.33
N PRO A 119 2.24 18.53 -6.36
CA PRO A 119 2.95 19.25 -7.42
C PRO A 119 4.00 20.22 -6.88
N ALA A 120 5.07 20.44 -7.64
CA ALA A 120 6.23 21.22 -7.18
C ALA A 120 5.90 22.67 -6.79
N TRP A 121 4.84 23.25 -7.38
CA TRP A 121 4.36 24.59 -7.09
C TRP A 121 3.38 24.69 -5.92
N ILE A 122 2.95 23.56 -5.33
CA ILE A 122 2.15 23.53 -4.13
C ILE A 122 3.08 23.39 -2.93
N PRO A 123 3.06 24.31 -1.95
CA PRO A 123 3.88 24.18 -0.76
C PRO A 123 3.57 22.88 -0.02
N LEU A 124 4.61 22.08 0.24
CA LEU A 124 4.49 20.78 0.90
C LEU A 124 3.71 20.88 2.21
N CYS A 125 4.04 21.90 3.03
CA CYS A 125 3.38 22.11 4.31
C CYS A 125 1.88 22.44 4.18
N ALA A 126 1.47 23.09 3.09
CA ALA A 126 0.05 23.39 2.87
C ALA A 126 -0.75 22.10 2.62
N ALA A 127 -0.19 21.15 1.84
CA ALA A 127 -0.81 19.86 1.59
C ALA A 127 -0.83 18.98 2.86
N VAL A 128 0.32 18.87 3.56
CA VAL A 128 0.44 17.99 4.73
C VAL A 128 -0.42 18.51 5.91
N ARG A 129 -0.47 19.84 6.12
CA ARG A 129 -1.38 20.42 7.12
C ARG A 129 -2.84 20.20 6.79
N GLY A 130 -3.19 20.04 5.51
CA GLY A 130 -4.54 19.64 5.12
C GLY A 130 -4.94 18.25 5.64
N LEU A 131 -3.99 17.30 5.80
CA LEU A 131 -4.25 16.04 6.48
C LEU A 131 -4.50 16.27 7.98
N GLU A 132 -3.70 17.13 8.64
CA GLU A 132 -3.90 17.49 10.05
C GLU A 132 -5.24 18.22 10.27
N ASP A 133 -5.66 19.05 9.32
CA ASP A 133 -6.96 19.70 9.34
C ASP A 133 -8.11 18.70 9.18
N ALA A 134 -7.95 17.68 8.32
CA ALA A 134 -8.92 16.59 8.17
C ALA A 134 -9.03 15.75 9.46
N LEU A 135 -7.90 15.46 10.11
CA LEU A 135 -7.86 14.79 11.42
C LEU A 135 -8.62 15.60 12.49
N ARG A 136 -8.37 16.92 12.58
CA ARG A 136 -9.10 17.81 13.52
C ARG A 136 -10.59 17.91 13.24
N ALA A 137 -10.98 17.74 11.99
CA ALA A 137 -12.39 17.72 11.58
C ALA A 137 -13.08 16.36 11.81
N GLY A 138 -12.40 15.38 12.41
CA GLY A 138 -12.93 14.03 12.65
C GLY A 138 -13.12 13.20 11.38
N LEU A 139 -12.43 13.58 10.28
CA LEU A 139 -12.49 12.89 8.99
C LEU A 139 -11.46 11.76 8.87
N ALA A 140 -10.64 11.56 9.88
CA ALA A 140 -9.71 10.45 10.05
C ALA A 140 -9.26 10.40 11.52
N GLU A 141 -8.72 9.25 11.96
CA GLU A 141 -8.13 9.06 13.29
C GLU A 141 -6.61 9.21 13.25
N TYR A 142 -5.98 8.82 12.16
CA TYR A 142 -4.53 8.88 11.93
C TYR A 142 -4.24 9.40 10.52
N ILE A 143 -3.02 9.93 10.35
CA ILE A 143 -2.56 10.44 9.06
C ILE A 143 -1.23 9.80 8.65
N GLY A 144 -1.06 9.64 7.35
CA GLY A 144 0.16 9.11 6.72
C GLY A 144 0.39 9.73 5.35
N VAL A 145 1.42 9.27 4.70
CA VAL A 145 1.73 9.63 3.32
C VAL A 145 1.98 8.38 2.47
N SER A 146 2.08 8.55 1.17
CA SER A 146 2.43 7.47 0.26
C SER A 146 3.35 8.00 -0.84
N ASN A 147 4.34 7.18 -1.24
CA ASN A 147 5.30 7.52 -2.28
C ASN A 147 6.18 8.76 -1.98
N PHE A 148 6.42 9.04 -0.71
CA PHE A 148 7.31 10.13 -0.32
C PHE A 148 8.76 9.64 -0.30
N PRO A 149 9.71 10.34 -1.00
CA PRO A 149 11.14 10.16 -0.77
C PRO A 149 11.50 10.48 0.69
N GLY A 150 12.55 9.86 1.21
CA GLY A 150 12.88 10.00 2.62
C GLY A 150 13.12 11.44 3.08
N ASP A 151 13.81 12.26 2.27
CA ASP A 151 14.00 13.70 2.55
C ASP A 151 12.68 14.47 2.59
N MET A 152 11.74 14.07 1.75
CA MET A 152 10.42 14.69 1.72
C MET A 152 9.54 14.19 2.86
N LEU A 153 9.68 12.93 3.27
CA LEU A 153 9.01 12.37 4.44
C LEU A 153 9.40 13.13 5.72
N GLU A 154 10.70 13.39 5.92
CA GLU A 154 11.20 14.20 7.04
C GLU A 154 10.62 15.61 7.03
N ARG A 155 10.68 16.28 5.87
CA ARG A 155 10.12 17.62 5.70
C ARG A 155 8.60 17.63 5.89
N ALA A 156 7.89 16.61 5.42
CA ALA A 156 6.44 16.49 5.61
C ALA A 156 6.09 16.35 7.09
N ASN A 157 6.81 15.50 7.82
CA ASN A 157 6.60 15.35 9.26
C ASN A 157 6.90 16.65 10.02
N ALA A 158 7.95 17.40 9.64
CA ALA A 158 8.28 18.69 10.22
C ALA A 158 7.25 19.81 9.92
N CYS A 159 6.39 19.63 8.91
CA CYS A 159 5.30 20.57 8.61
C CYS A 159 4.12 20.48 9.59
N LEU A 160 3.96 19.36 10.27
CA LEU A 160 2.86 19.11 11.20
C LEU A 160 3.05 19.90 12.51
N ARG A 161 1.95 20.26 13.16
CA ARG A 161 1.95 21.08 14.38
C ARG A 161 1.76 20.25 15.65
N LYS A 162 0.87 19.26 15.61
CA LYS A 162 0.47 18.43 16.75
C LYS A 162 0.35 16.96 16.42
N ALA A 163 0.13 16.62 15.15
CA ALA A 163 0.04 15.26 14.67
C ALA A 163 1.42 14.73 14.24
N GLU A 164 1.52 13.43 14.01
CA GLU A 164 2.67 12.77 13.40
C GLU A 164 2.22 11.89 12.24
N LEU A 165 3.11 11.64 11.29
CA LEU A 165 2.87 10.67 10.23
C LEU A 165 3.11 9.26 10.78
N VAL A 166 2.06 8.43 10.83
CA VAL A 166 2.18 7.06 11.34
C VAL A 166 2.73 6.09 10.29
N SER A 167 2.69 6.47 8.99
CA SER A 167 3.16 5.59 7.91
C SER A 167 3.61 6.36 6.67
N ASP A 168 4.54 5.74 5.91
CA ASP A 168 4.70 6.00 4.48
C ASP A 168 4.41 4.70 3.71
N GLN A 169 3.46 4.76 2.77
CA GLN A 169 3.09 3.63 1.95
C GLN A 169 3.86 3.67 0.62
N VAL A 170 4.74 2.71 0.37
CA VAL A 170 5.63 2.68 -0.80
C VAL A 170 5.61 1.33 -1.49
N GLU A 171 5.98 1.32 -2.80
CA GLU A 171 6.27 0.06 -3.48
C GLU A 171 7.45 -0.61 -2.81
N TYR A 172 7.26 -1.84 -2.30
CA TYR A 172 8.34 -2.58 -1.66
C TYR A 172 8.10 -4.07 -1.77
N SER A 173 9.10 -4.77 -2.29
CA SER A 173 9.11 -6.23 -2.48
C SER A 173 10.53 -6.72 -2.74
N LEU A 174 10.74 -8.03 -2.78
CA LEU A 174 12.02 -8.63 -3.24
C LEU A 174 12.43 -8.18 -4.66
N ALA A 175 11.48 -7.78 -5.51
CA ALA A 175 11.75 -7.27 -6.86
C ALA A 175 11.81 -5.73 -6.94
N TYR A 176 11.63 -5.03 -5.82
CA TYR A 176 11.71 -3.58 -5.72
C TYR A 176 12.18 -3.16 -4.31
N ARG A 177 13.48 -3.09 -4.13
CA ARG A 177 14.13 -2.83 -2.84
C ARG A 177 14.68 -1.41 -2.70
N THR A 178 14.45 -0.57 -3.69
CA THR A 178 14.91 0.84 -3.69
C THR A 178 14.56 1.63 -2.42
N PRO A 179 13.42 1.41 -1.73
CA PRO A 179 13.12 2.10 -0.47
C PRO A 179 14.15 1.88 0.64
N GLU A 180 14.92 0.79 0.60
CA GLU A 180 15.96 0.49 1.58
C GLU A 180 17.10 1.52 1.56
N LEU A 181 17.34 2.20 0.44
CA LEU A 181 18.39 3.19 0.28
C LEU A 181 18.09 4.51 1.00
N ASP A 182 16.83 4.82 1.25
CA ASP A 182 16.43 6.17 1.69
C ASP A 182 15.18 6.18 2.59
N VAL A 183 14.04 5.66 2.12
CA VAL A 183 12.76 5.79 2.83
C VAL A 183 12.71 4.96 4.10
N VAL A 184 13.12 3.70 4.03
CA VAL A 184 13.03 2.77 5.17
C VAL A 184 13.83 3.26 6.37
N PRO A 185 15.13 3.66 6.23
CA PRO A 185 15.88 4.17 7.37
C PRO A 185 15.30 5.46 7.95
N ARG A 186 14.80 6.37 7.11
CA ARG A 186 14.21 7.63 7.58
C ARG A 186 12.84 7.45 8.21
N ALA A 187 11.99 6.61 7.64
CA ALA A 187 10.73 6.26 8.28
C ALA A 187 10.97 5.67 9.68
N ARG A 188 11.96 4.78 9.82
CA ARG A 188 12.34 4.20 11.11
C ARG A 188 12.83 5.27 12.10
N SER A 189 13.66 6.22 11.69
CA SER A 189 14.14 7.31 12.56
C SER A 189 13.01 8.22 13.02
N LEU A 190 12.04 8.48 12.16
CA LEU A 190 10.83 9.25 12.50
C LEU A 190 9.82 8.45 13.33
N GLY A 191 10.00 7.14 13.46
CA GLY A 191 9.04 6.25 14.11
C GLY A 191 7.77 6.04 13.29
N ALA A 192 7.83 6.20 11.97
CA ALA A 192 6.76 5.87 11.04
C ALA A 192 6.93 4.44 10.49
N SER A 193 5.83 3.75 10.22
CA SER A 193 5.85 2.41 9.63
C SER A 193 5.88 2.47 8.10
N ILE A 194 6.48 1.46 7.50
CA ILE A 194 6.37 1.22 6.06
C ILE A 194 5.17 0.31 5.79
N ILE A 195 4.23 0.78 4.97
CA ILE A 195 3.20 -0.06 4.35
C ILE A 195 3.69 -0.40 2.93
N ALA A 196 3.82 -1.69 2.63
CA ALA A 196 4.39 -2.16 1.37
C ALA A 196 3.29 -2.50 0.36
N TYR A 197 3.08 -1.64 -0.65
CA TYR A 197 2.18 -1.99 -1.75
C TYR A 197 2.91 -2.76 -2.86
N SER A 198 2.18 -3.48 -3.71
CA SER A 198 2.72 -4.42 -4.71
C SER A 198 3.75 -5.41 -4.13
N PRO A 199 3.51 -5.98 -2.93
CA PRO A 199 4.51 -6.78 -2.22
C PRO A 199 4.87 -8.08 -2.95
N LEU A 200 4.04 -8.52 -3.88
CA LEU A 200 4.25 -9.68 -4.74
C LEU A 200 4.66 -9.31 -6.17
N ALA A 201 5.13 -8.06 -6.42
CA ALA A 201 5.48 -7.56 -7.75
C ALA A 201 4.39 -7.88 -8.79
N LYS A 202 3.13 -7.54 -8.48
CA LYS A 202 1.94 -7.82 -9.30
C LYS A 202 1.72 -9.31 -9.58
N GLY A 203 2.18 -10.19 -8.69
CA GLY A 203 2.07 -11.63 -8.77
C GLY A 203 3.31 -12.35 -9.32
N ALA A 204 4.33 -11.64 -9.80
CA ALA A 204 5.57 -12.26 -10.31
C ALA A 204 6.27 -13.12 -9.26
N LEU A 205 6.29 -12.69 -7.99
CA LEU A 205 6.89 -13.43 -6.87
C LEU A 205 6.02 -14.58 -6.35
N ALA A 206 4.79 -14.68 -6.85
CA ALA A 206 3.88 -15.80 -6.57
C ALA A 206 3.79 -16.80 -7.72
N GLY A 207 4.70 -16.72 -8.70
CA GLY A 207 4.69 -17.58 -9.88
C GLY A 207 3.50 -17.36 -10.82
N ALA A 208 2.83 -16.21 -10.74
CA ALA A 208 1.67 -15.91 -11.57
C ALA A 208 2.09 -15.75 -13.04
N ARG A 209 1.31 -16.33 -13.95
CA ARG A 209 1.40 -15.99 -15.38
C ARG A 209 0.70 -14.63 -15.62
N PRO A 210 1.23 -13.78 -16.53
CA PRO A 210 0.62 -12.49 -16.80
C PRO A 210 -0.78 -12.67 -17.39
N SER A 211 -1.80 -12.30 -16.63
CA SER A 211 -3.22 -12.40 -17.05
C SER A 211 -3.79 -11.07 -17.54
N ALA A 212 -3.32 -9.95 -16.97
CA ALA A 212 -3.77 -8.62 -17.34
C ALA A 212 -2.79 -7.92 -18.31
N ALA A 213 -3.29 -7.02 -19.15
CA ALA A 213 -2.46 -6.21 -20.04
C ALA A 213 -1.44 -5.38 -19.25
N ALA A 214 -1.84 -4.86 -18.09
CA ALA A 214 -0.96 -4.12 -17.18
C ALA A 214 0.25 -4.94 -16.73
N GLN A 215 0.11 -6.25 -16.51
CA GLN A 215 1.23 -7.13 -16.16
C GLN A 215 2.15 -7.39 -17.36
N ARG A 216 1.56 -7.62 -18.54
CA ARG A 216 2.34 -7.92 -19.78
C ARG A 216 3.24 -6.77 -20.19
N LEU A 217 2.81 -5.54 -19.94
CA LEU A 217 3.54 -4.32 -20.29
C LEU A 217 4.47 -3.84 -19.16
N ASP A 218 4.37 -4.42 -17.97
CA ASP A 218 5.20 -4.00 -16.83
C ASP A 218 6.58 -4.65 -16.87
N ARG A 219 7.61 -3.83 -17.11
CA ARG A 219 9.01 -4.27 -17.17
C ARG A 219 9.48 -4.90 -15.85
N ARG A 220 8.95 -4.45 -14.70
CA ARG A 220 9.31 -4.99 -13.37
C ARG A 220 8.71 -6.36 -13.16
N PHE A 221 7.43 -6.56 -13.53
CA PHE A 221 6.80 -7.87 -13.55
C PHE A 221 7.62 -8.84 -14.43
N SER A 222 7.94 -8.43 -15.65
CA SER A 222 8.69 -9.24 -16.61
C SER A 222 10.10 -9.57 -16.10
N ALA A 223 10.81 -8.62 -15.51
CA ALA A 223 12.13 -8.84 -14.92
C ALA A 223 12.08 -9.83 -13.76
N ALA A 224 11.16 -9.61 -12.79
CA ALA A 224 11.03 -10.47 -11.62
C ALA A 224 10.57 -11.89 -11.97
N SER A 225 9.63 -12.05 -12.91
CA SER A 225 9.12 -13.37 -13.30
C SER A 225 10.12 -14.21 -14.08
N ARG A 226 11.09 -13.59 -14.76
CA ARG A 226 12.16 -14.25 -15.53
C ARG A 226 13.48 -14.40 -14.76
N ASP A 227 13.55 -13.86 -13.55
CA ASP A 227 14.73 -13.93 -12.71
C ASP A 227 14.88 -15.31 -12.09
N GLY A 228 15.70 -16.17 -12.74
CA GLY A 228 15.90 -17.55 -12.32
C GLY A 228 16.39 -17.68 -10.87
N ASP A 229 17.37 -16.87 -10.48
CA ASP A 229 17.96 -16.89 -9.13
C ASP A 229 16.93 -16.54 -8.06
N LEU A 230 16.17 -15.45 -8.28
CA LEU A 230 15.14 -15.03 -7.33
C LEU A 230 13.99 -16.04 -7.25
N GLN A 231 13.54 -16.56 -8.39
CA GLN A 231 12.48 -17.58 -8.42
C GLN A 231 12.92 -18.88 -7.77
N GLU A 232 14.19 -19.31 -7.96
CA GLU A 232 14.73 -20.50 -7.33
C GLU A 232 14.88 -20.33 -5.82
N ALA A 233 15.40 -19.18 -5.35
CA ALA A 233 15.50 -18.88 -3.93
C ALA A 233 14.11 -18.93 -3.25
N LEU A 234 13.09 -18.33 -3.87
CA LEU A 234 11.72 -18.37 -3.36
C LEU A 234 11.16 -19.80 -3.29
N ARG A 235 11.36 -20.61 -4.34
CA ARG A 235 10.90 -22.02 -4.37
C ARG A 235 11.61 -22.88 -3.34
N SER A 236 12.92 -22.73 -3.21
CA SER A 236 13.73 -23.50 -2.25
C SER A 236 13.29 -23.23 -0.81
N VAL A 237 13.14 -21.95 -0.43
CA VAL A 237 12.66 -21.58 0.91
C VAL A 237 11.22 -22.05 1.13
N ALA A 238 10.35 -21.88 0.14
CA ALA A 238 8.96 -22.31 0.20
C ALA A 238 8.82 -23.82 0.42
N ALA A 239 9.56 -24.62 -0.35
CA ALA A 239 9.57 -26.09 -0.24
C ALA A 239 10.07 -26.55 1.14
N ARG A 240 11.16 -25.94 1.63
CA ARG A 240 11.72 -26.29 2.95
C ARG A 240 10.78 -25.96 4.12
N LEU A 241 10.01 -24.87 4.01
CA LEU A 241 9.07 -24.44 5.04
C LEU A 241 7.66 -25.02 4.88
N GLY A 242 7.37 -25.73 3.78
CA GLY A 242 6.04 -26.24 3.48
C GLY A 242 5.01 -25.15 3.22
N VAL A 243 5.43 -23.99 2.67
CA VAL A 243 4.58 -22.83 2.39
C VAL A 243 4.67 -22.42 0.91
N THR A 244 3.91 -21.41 0.48
CA THR A 244 4.00 -20.92 -0.90
C THR A 244 5.08 -19.86 -1.07
N ALA A 245 5.57 -19.65 -2.30
CA ALA A 245 6.49 -18.57 -2.64
C ALA A 245 5.91 -17.18 -2.29
N ALA A 246 4.58 -17.01 -2.44
CA ALA A 246 3.88 -15.80 -2.03
C ALA A 246 4.02 -15.56 -0.53
N GLN A 247 3.82 -16.58 0.29
CA GLN A 247 3.98 -16.48 1.74
C GLN A 247 5.42 -16.14 2.13
N VAL A 248 6.42 -16.75 1.47
CA VAL A 248 7.84 -16.42 1.69
C VAL A 248 8.12 -14.96 1.36
N ALA A 249 7.66 -14.46 0.21
CA ALA A 249 7.88 -13.08 -0.20
C ALA A 249 7.22 -12.06 0.75
N LEU A 250 6.03 -12.36 1.27
CA LEU A 250 5.34 -11.52 2.25
C LEU A 250 6.01 -11.59 3.62
N ALA A 251 6.41 -12.79 4.07
CA ALA A 251 7.12 -13.00 5.33
C ALA A 251 8.44 -12.23 5.38
N TRP A 252 9.16 -12.17 4.26
CA TRP A 252 10.39 -11.39 4.14
C TRP A 252 10.14 -9.89 4.42
N LEU A 253 9.02 -9.32 3.95
CA LEU A 253 8.63 -7.93 4.25
C LEU A 253 8.25 -7.75 5.72
N VAL A 254 7.48 -8.69 6.28
CA VAL A 254 7.10 -8.68 7.71
C VAL A 254 8.34 -8.73 8.60
N ASP A 255 9.31 -9.55 8.27
CA ASP A 255 10.57 -9.68 9.01
C ASP A 255 11.41 -8.41 8.99
N ARG A 256 11.29 -7.60 7.92
CA ARG A 256 11.90 -6.26 7.80
C ARG A 256 11.11 -5.15 8.50
N GLY A 257 10.01 -5.49 9.17
CA GLY A 257 9.15 -4.55 9.89
C GLY A 257 8.23 -3.73 8.99
N ALA A 258 8.06 -4.12 7.72
CA ALA A 258 7.05 -3.55 6.84
C ALA A 258 5.71 -4.29 6.97
N VAL A 259 4.61 -3.60 6.64
CA VAL A 259 3.27 -4.20 6.59
C VAL A 259 2.88 -4.36 5.12
N PRO A 260 3.01 -5.56 4.51
CA PRO A 260 2.60 -5.79 3.15
C PRO A 260 1.07 -5.79 3.01
N ILE A 261 0.59 -5.19 1.92
CA ILE A 261 -0.83 -5.14 1.55
C ILE A 261 -1.05 -5.78 0.18
N PRO A 262 -0.90 -7.12 0.04
CA PRO A 262 -1.21 -7.79 -1.20
C PRO A 262 -2.69 -7.60 -1.57
N GLY A 263 -2.97 -7.52 -2.88
CA GLY A 263 -4.32 -7.56 -3.44
C GLY A 263 -4.66 -8.97 -3.96
N THR A 264 -5.93 -9.29 -3.98
CA THR A 264 -6.45 -10.49 -4.66
C THR A 264 -7.91 -10.29 -5.07
N ARG A 265 -8.32 -10.95 -6.16
CA ARG A 265 -9.72 -11.05 -6.59
C ARG A 265 -10.34 -12.41 -6.23
N ARG A 266 -9.60 -13.24 -5.51
CA ARG A 266 -10.00 -14.59 -5.12
C ARG A 266 -10.06 -14.71 -3.61
N PRO A 267 -11.28 -14.73 -3.01
CA PRO A 267 -11.43 -14.84 -1.56
C PRO A 267 -10.72 -16.05 -0.96
N GLU A 268 -10.68 -17.17 -1.68
CA GLU A 268 -10.01 -18.40 -1.25
C GLU A 268 -8.49 -18.25 -1.05
N ARG A 269 -7.87 -17.24 -1.68
CA ARG A 269 -6.44 -16.95 -1.48
C ARG A 269 -6.13 -16.11 -0.25
N VAL A 270 -7.13 -15.48 0.33
CA VAL A 270 -6.92 -14.57 1.46
C VAL A 270 -6.27 -15.29 2.65
N ARG A 271 -6.71 -16.52 2.94
CA ARG A 271 -6.13 -17.35 4.01
C ARG A 271 -4.65 -17.66 3.76
N GLU A 272 -4.29 -17.96 2.52
CA GLU A 272 -2.88 -18.16 2.11
C GLU A 272 -2.05 -16.90 2.42
N LEU A 273 -2.54 -15.73 1.99
CA LEU A 273 -1.84 -14.46 2.19
C LEU A 273 -1.71 -14.11 3.69
N ALA A 274 -2.76 -14.33 4.46
CA ALA A 274 -2.77 -14.13 5.91
C ALA A 274 -1.74 -15.00 6.64
N GLY A 275 -1.58 -16.25 6.19
CA GLY A 275 -0.63 -17.21 6.76
C GLY A 275 0.83 -16.77 6.67
N ALA A 276 1.16 -15.83 5.78
CA ALA A 276 2.51 -15.28 5.68
C ALA A 276 2.99 -14.60 6.98
N ALA A 277 2.06 -14.07 7.79
CA ALA A 277 2.37 -13.44 9.07
C ALA A 277 2.96 -14.40 10.12
N ASP A 278 2.74 -15.70 9.95
CA ASP A 278 3.18 -16.73 10.88
C ASP A 278 4.41 -17.50 10.37
N VAL A 279 4.84 -17.27 9.12
CA VAL A 279 6.05 -17.85 8.54
C VAL A 279 7.29 -17.27 9.21
N LYS A 280 8.17 -18.15 9.69
CA LYS A 280 9.43 -17.76 10.33
C LYS A 280 10.59 -18.09 9.38
N LEU A 281 11.25 -17.07 8.86
CA LEU A 281 12.45 -17.19 8.06
C LEU A 281 13.67 -17.37 8.97
N SER A 282 14.50 -18.38 8.71
CA SER A 282 15.82 -18.49 9.35
C SER A 282 16.75 -17.39 8.84
N GLU A 283 17.91 -17.20 9.50
CA GLU A 283 18.92 -16.28 9.02
C GLU A 283 19.44 -16.68 7.63
N ALA A 284 19.67 -17.95 7.41
CA ALA A 284 20.08 -18.49 6.10
C ALA A 284 19.05 -18.22 4.99
N ASP A 285 17.73 -18.27 5.32
CA ASP A 285 16.68 -17.91 4.35
C ASP A 285 16.70 -16.43 3.99
N ARG A 286 16.85 -15.59 5.01
CA ARG A 286 16.95 -14.12 4.79
C ARG A 286 18.13 -13.80 3.91
N GLU A 287 19.31 -14.36 4.20
CA GLU A 287 20.51 -14.15 3.40
C GLU A 287 20.36 -14.66 1.97
N LEU A 288 19.74 -15.84 1.78
CA LEU A 288 19.50 -16.40 0.44
C LEU A 288 18.59 -15.46 -0.38
N LEU A 289 17.46 -15.02 0.19
CA LEU A 289 16.54 -14.12 -0.45
C LEU A 289 17.16 -12.74 -0.70
N ASP A 290 17.97 -12.25 0.24
CA ASP A 290 18.67 -10.96 0.13
C ASP A 290 19.72 -10.98 -0.98
N ARG A 291 20.52 -12.04 -1.08
CA ARG A 291 21.49 -12.22 -2.18
C ARG A 291 20.80 -12.32 -3.53
N ALA A 292 19.76 -13.15 -3.65
CA ALA A 292 19.02 -13.33 -4.91
C ALA A 292 18.32 -12.04 -5.38
N SER A 293 17.93 -11.17 -4.46
CA SER A 293 17.24 -9.91 -4.75
C SER A 293 18.12 -8.65 -4.69
N ALA A 294 19.42 -8.78 -4.40
CA ALA A 294 20.34 -7.64 -4.19
C ALA A 294 20.36 -6.64 -5.36
N LYS A 295 20.28 -7.14 -6.59
CA LYS A 295 20.23 -6.31 -7.81
C LYS A 295 19.03 -5.34 -7.83
N TYR A 296 17.94 -5.66 -7.15
CA TYR A 296 16.72 -4.83 -7.10
C TYR A 296 16.79 -3.67 -6.11
N VAL A 297 17.87 -3.55 -5.35
CA VAL A 297 18.15 -2.36 -4.53
C VAL A 297 18.38 -1.13 -5.41
N THR A 298 19.09 -1.29 -6.53
CA THR A 298 19.48 -0.20 -7.44
C THR A 298 18.93 -0.31 -8.85
N ALA A 299 18.37 -1.45 -9.26
CA ALA A 299 17.95 -1.75 -10.64
C ALA A 299 16.99 -0.70 -11.24
N TRP A 300 16.13 -0.11 -10.39
CA TRP A 300 15.11 0.85 -10.82
C TRP A 300 15.53 2.32 -10.58
N GLY A 301 16.78 2.54 -10.18
CA GLY A 301 17.34 3.85 -9.83
C GLY A 301 16.75 4.39 -8.51
N ARG A 302 17.29 5.52 -8.03
CA ARG A 302 16.78 6.23 -6.83
C ARG A 302 15.46 6.98 -7.08
N LYS A 303 14.85 6.79 -8.22
CA LYS A 303 13.64 7.52 -8.61
C LYS A 303 12.43 6.68 -8.22
N TYR A 304 11.68 7.16 -7.24
CA TYR A 304 10.37 6.61 -6.85
C TYR A 304 9.42 6.65 -8.03
N GLY A 305 9.44 5.61 -8.87
CA GLY A 305 8.50 5.35 -9.94
C GLY A 305 8.10 6.55 -10.82
N ASN A 306 7.13 6.33 -11.68
CA ASN A 306 6.55 7.37 -12.55
C ASN A 306 5.83 8.50 -11.77
N LEU A 307 5.50 8.26 -10.49
CA LEU A 307 4.79 9.23 -9.64
C LEU A 307 5.60 10.49 -9.36
N ARG A 308 6.95 10.44 -9.40
CA ARG A 308 7.78 11.65 -9.26
C ARG A 308 7.58 12.62 -10.42
N ALA A 309 7.33 12.12 -11.63
CA ALA A 309 7.02 12.95 -12.79
C ALA A 309 5.68 13.69 -12.63
N LEU A 310 4.72 13.13 -11.90
CA LEU A 310 3.44 13.77 -11.63
C LEU A 310 3.59 15.12 -10.91
N ARG A 311 4.69 15.35 -10.17
CA ARG A 311 4.94 16.64 -9.50
C ARG A 311 5.07 17.81 -10.47
N TYR A 312 5.33 17.56 -11.74
CA TYR A 312 5.49 18.57 -12.80
C TYR A 312 4.30 18.61 -13.75
N VAL A 313 3.28 17.78 -13.53
CA VAL A 313 2.05 17.74 -14.33
C VAL A 313 0.98 18.61 -13.66
N PRO A 314 0.33 19.55 -14.37
CA PRO A 314 -0.74 20.38 -13.83
C PRO A 314 -1.86 19.55 -13.19
N CYS A 315 -2.40 20.04 -12.06
CA CYS A 315 -3.42 19.34 -11.28
C CYS A 315 -4.64 18.92 -12.11
N GLY A 316 -5.09 19.79 -13.02
CA GLY A 316 -6.21 19.50 -13.91
C GLY A 316 -5.92 18.36 -14.87
N LEU A 317 -4.69 18.26 -15.40
CA LEU A 317 -4.27 17.17 -16.28
C LEU A 317 -4.13 15.85 -15.53
N GLN A 318 -3.58 15.87 -14.32
CA GLN A 318 -3.54 14.68 -13.46
C GLN A 318 -4.96 14.17 -13.18
N TYR A 319 -5.88 15.06 -12.81
CA TYR A 319 -7.27 14.72 -12.56
C TYR A 319 -7.97 14.14 -13.80
N ALA A 320 -7.79 14.79 -14.97
CA ALA A 320 -8.36 14.33 -16.23
C ALA A 320 -7.83 12.93 -16.61
N ALA A 321 -6.51 12.72 -16.51
CA ALA A 321 -5.89 11.44 -16.81
C ALA A 321 -6.45 10.31 -15.92
N ILE A 322 -6.59 10.54 -14.61
CA ILE A 322 -7.15 9.55 -13.68
C ILE A 322 -8.61 9.23 -14.04
N LYS A 323 -9.41 10.26 -14.36
CA LYS A 323 -10.80 10.04 -14.79
C LYS A 323 -10.90 9.24 -16.08
N LEU A 324 -10.08 9.56 -17.09
CA LEU A 324 -10.08 8.88 -18.40
C LEU A 324 -9.64 7.41 -18.28
N MET A 325 -8.68 7.11 -17.40
CA MET A 325 -8.24 5.74 -17.15
C MET A 325 -9.25 4.92 -16.32
N GLY A 326 -10.41 5.47 -16.00
CA GLY A 326 -11.44 4.79 -15.20
C GLY A 326 -11.11 4.70 -13.71
N GLY A 327 -10.25 5.57 -13.25
CA GLY A 327 -9.56 5.46 -11.98
C GLY A 327 -8.33 4.56 -12.09
N ALA A 328 -7.30 4.86 -11.34
CA ALA A 328 -6.08 4.06 -11.33
C ALA A 328 -6.31 2.67 -10.78
#